data_24598eb7ee8b5d5497f4dc04cb07551b
#
_entry.id   24598eb7ee8b5d5497f4dc04cb07551b
#
_cell.length_a   1.000
_cell.length_b   1.000
_cell.length_c   1.000
_cell.angle_alpha   90.00
_cell.angle_beta   90.00
_cell.angle_gamma   90.00
#
_symmetry.space_group_name_H-M   'P 1'
#
loop_
_entity.id
_entity.type
_entity.pdbx_description
1 polymer ?
#
loop_
_entity_poly.entity_id
_entity_poly.type
_entity_poly.pdbx_seq_one_letter_code
_entity_poly.pdbx_strand_id
1 'polypeptide(L)'
;NDGTKMYVIGSLNDNVNEYSLDNPASPTVCVNSAITNITFNTTGATGIGTATNLPTGVTAAWSSNVLTISGTPSVAGTYAYSVPLTGGCGTVAATGTITVLPTESAAFTYASATYCETDSDPTPTVTGTTGGTFSATPSGLSINASTGAIDLGASTMGTYAVKYVTSSSVCADSTTFNVTLTATNTATANGGYDVSTATYVQDFSGTANQDISPHGLVFNNDGTKMFFVGYQNDYVYEYNLSTAFDISSASYAGNSERFYVRNEEGYPVGLEFNNDGTKMYVIGDSGNDINEYNLTTAFDVSSATYAGNGERFVVSTTANGGEGQPQSFAFNNDGSKMFVVGWQLDRVLEYSLSTAYDVSSATYAGNSERYFVGSQESSPRSLAFNNDGTKMFITGQASDDIHEYSLSTAYDVSTSTYAGASESFSVSEDAAPMSVVFNNIGTKMYVLGGDNDKVYEYSLDNPASPTVCVNSAITNITFNTTGATGIGTATNLPTGVTAAWSSNVLTISGTP
;
A
#
# COMPACT_ATOMS: atom_id res chain seq x y z
N ASN A 1 -10.04 3.29 61.26
CA ASN A 1 -10.75 3.34 59.97
C ASN A 1 -10.43 4.67 59.27
N ASP A 2 -9.41 4.67 58.47
CA ASP A 2 -8.95 5.85 57.71
C ASP A 2 -9.70 6.06 56.37
N GLY A 3 -10.63 5.13 56.05
CA GLY A 3 -11.46 5.20 54.83
C GLY A 3 -10.70 4.92 53.54
N THR A 4 -9.48 4.39 53.61
CA THR A 4 -8.64 4.13 52.43
C THR A 4 -8.86 2.75 51.78
N LYS A 5 -9.70 1.93 52.40
CA LYS A 5 -10.02 0.59 51.93
C LYS A 5 -11.52 0.33 51.91
N MET A 6 -12.00 -0.28 50.87
CA MET A 6 -13.34 -0.79 50.71
C MET A 6 -13.27 -2.33 50.60
N TYR A 7 -14.12 -3.02 51.34
CA TYR A 7 -14.22 -4.47 51.28
C TYR A 7 -15.59 -4.84 50.72
N VAL A 8 -15.60 -5.64 49.67
CA VAL A 8 -16.83 -6.13 49.05
C VAL A 8 -16.87 -7.64 49.15
N ILE A 9 -17.96 -8.17 49.75
CA ILE A 9 -18.19 -9.62 49.85
C ILE A 9 -18.96 -10.05 48.58
N GLY A 10 -18.37 -10.94 47.79
CA GLY A 10 -19.01 -11.53 46.62
C GLY A 10 -19.93 -12.69 47.01
N SER A 11 -21.20 -12.66 46.60
CA SER A 11 -22.19 -13.71 46.93
C SER A 11 -22.02 -15.00 46.11
N LEU A 12 -21.13 -15.04 45.14
CA LEU A 12 -20.93 -16.20 44.22
C LEU A 12 -19.66 -16.99 44.52
N ASN A 13 -18.66 -16.43 45.24
CA ASN A 13 -17.35 -17.07 45.41
C ASN A 13 -16.87 -17.06 46.86
N ASP A 14 -17.67 -16.61 47.82
CA ASP A 14 -17.31 -16.46 49.24
C ASP A 14 -16.01 -15.68 49.47
N ASN A 15 -15.59 -14.85 48.55
CA ASN A 15 -14.37 -14.06 48.64
C ASN A 15 -14.66 -12.65 49.17
N VAL A 16 -13.79 -12.15 50.01
CA VAL A 16 -13.74 -10.73 50.38
C VAL A 16 -12.73 -10.04 49.44
N ASN A 17 -13.22 -9.16 48.60
CA ASN A 17 -12.37 -8.37 47.75
C ASN A 17 -12.02 -7.04 48.42
N GLU A 18 -10.73 -6.75 48.56
CA GLU A 18 -10.21 -5.49 49.05
C GLU A 18 -9.96 -4.54 47.89
N TYR A 19 -10.49 -3.34 48.01
CA TYR A 19 -10.23 -2.25 47.06
C TYR A 19 -9.51 -1.12 47.80
N SER A 20 -8.45 -0.57 47.20
CA SER A 20 -7.83 0.66 47.65
C SER A 20 -8.72 1.84 47.27
N LEU A 21 -8.96 2.74 48.20
CA LEU A 21 -9.64 4.01 47.95
C LEU A 21 -8.62 5.13 48.02
N ASP A 22 -8.84 6.20 47.24
CA ASP A 22 -8.01 7.40 47.34
C ASP A 22 -8.03 7.93 48.79
N ASN A 23 -6.84 8.18 49.32
CA ASN A 23 -6.71 8.80 50.62
C ASN A 23 -6.88 10.32 50.49
N PRO A 24 -8.00 10.91 50.90
CA PRO A 24 -8.24 12.34 50.73
C PRO A 24 -7.21 13.23 51.42
N ALA A 25 -6.52 12.69 52.46
CA ALA A 25 -5.45 13.41 53.15
C ALA A 25 -4.07 13.30 52.45
N SER A 26 -3.96 12.50 51.39
CA SER A 26 -2.69 12.23 50.71
C SER A 26 -2.82 12.29 49.19
N PRO A 27 -3.24 13.41 48.60
CA PRO A 27 -3.39 13.55 47.13
C PRO A 27 -2.05 13.57 46.43
N THR A 28 -2.07 13.07 45.17
CA THR A 28 -0.98 13.24 44.21
C THR A 28 -1.47 14.16 43.09
N VAL A 29 -0.74 15.25 42.82
CA VAL A 29 -1.08 16.26 41.81
C VAL A 29 0.16 16.71 41.04
N CYS A 30 -0.04 17.41 39.92
CA CYS A 30 1.05 18.02 39.18
C CYS A 30 1.38 19.42 39.70
N VAL A 31 2.61 19.87 39.47
CA VAL A 31 2.98 21.28 39.67
C VAL A 31 1.98 22.17 38.90
N ASN A 32 1.55 23.23 39.56
CA ASN A 32 0.56 24.20 39.06
C ASN A 32 -0.86 23.63 38.81
N SER A 33 -1.16 22.46 39.35
CA SER A 33 -2.53 21.92 39.41
C SER A 33 -3.10 22.05 40.80
N ALA A 34 -4.32 22.53 40.91
CA ALA A 34 -4.99 22.69 42.24
C ALA A 34 -5.21 21.31 42.87
N ILE A 35 -4.93 21.19 44.17
CA ILE A 35 -5.34 20.01 44.95
C ILE A 35 -6.86 20.03 45.17
N THR A 36 -7.48 18.86 45.19
CA THR A 36 -8.82 18.72 45.74
C THR A 36 -8.75 19.08 47.25
N ASN A 37 -9.66 19.89 47.71
CA ASN A 37 -9.68 20.34 49.11
C ASN A 37 -9.62 19.14 50.06
N ILE A 38 -8.61 19.14 50.94
CA ILE A 38 -8.49 18.18 52.01
C ILE A 38 -9.22 18.75 53.21
N THR A 39 -10.23 18.07 53.69
CA THR A 39 -11.02 18.55 54.83
C THR A 39 -10.95 17.61 56.02
N PHE A 40 -10.82 18.17 57.22
CA PHE A 40 -10.89 17.45 58.47
C PHE A 40 -11.98 18.07 59.35
N ASN A 41 -12.94 17.27 59.78
CA ASN A 41 -13.89 17.68 60.81
C ASN A 41 -13.20 17.73 62.18
N THR A 42 -13.35 18.81 62.90
CA THR A 42 -12.71 19.02 64.19
C THR A 42 -13.76 19.11 65.30
N THR A 43 -13.42 18.62 66.51
CA THR A 43 -14.29 18.69 67.68
C THR A 43 -13.48 19.31 68.79
N GLY A 44 -14.04 20.36 69.45
CA GLY A 44 -13.38 21.02 70.55
C GLY A 44 -12.25 22.01 70.18
N ALA A 45 -11.89 22.07 68.90
CA ALA A 45 -10.93 23.04 68.39
C ALA A 45 -11.60 24.41 68.25
N THR A 46 -10.85 25.50 68.54
CA THR A 46 -11.26 26.91 68.29
C THR A 46 -10.44 27.58 67.22
N GLY A 47 -9.50 26.86 66.59
CA GLY A 47 -8.68 27.34 65.51
C GLY A 47 -7.57 26.33 65.16
N ILE A 48 -6.59 26.82 64.37
CA ILE A 48 -5.39 26.06 63.98
C ILE A 48 -4.14 26.86 64.29
N GLY A 49 -3.04 26.15 64.57
CA GLY A 49 -1.72 26.73 64.68
C GLY A 49 -1.03 26.83 63.34
N THR A 50 0.25 27.18 63.33
CA THR A 50 1.06 27.29 62.12
C THR A 50 1.21 25.90 61.47
N ALA A 51 0.73 25.77 60.25
CA ALA A 51 0.96 24.57 59.46
C ALA A 51 2.45 24.40 59.10
N THR A 52 2.92 23.18 59.13
CA THR A 52 4.29 22.84 58.72
C THR A 52 4.29 21.93 57.52
N ASN A 53 5.30 22.04 56.63
CA ASN A 53 5.53 21.24 55.43
C ASN A 53 4.36 21.20 54.45
N LEU A 54 3.54 22.24 54.36
CA LEU A 54 2.66 22.43 53.22
C LEU A 54 3.49 22.83 51.96
N PRO A 55 3.16 22.33 50.77
CA PRO A 55 3.82 22.82 49.53
C PRO A 55 3.61 24.31 49.35
N THR A 56 4.57 25.01 48.76
CA THR A 56 4.40 26.40 48.34
C THR A 56 3.17 26.57 47.45
N GLY A 57 2.27 27.47 47.80
CA GLY A 57 0.99 27.71 47.11
C GLY A 57 -0.19 26.93 47.70
N VAL A 58 0.02 26.12 48.76
CA VAL A 58 -1.03 25.44 49.50
C VAL A 58 -1.14 26.02 50.91
N THR A 59 -2.35 26.28 51.38
CA THR A 59 -2.65 26.87 52.68
C THR A 59 -3.67 26.05 53.47
N ALA A 60 -3.70 26.24 54.76
CA ALA A 60 -4.68 25.70 55.66
C ALA A 60 -5.55 26.83 56.25
N ALA A 61 -6.84 26.60 56.29
CA ALA A 61 -7.83 27.48 56.90
C ALA A 61 -8.79 26.69 57.77
N TRP A 62 -9.29 27.28 58.88
CA TRP A 62 -10.25 26.66 59.75
C TRP A 62 -11.49 27.56 59.89
N SER A 63 -12.66 26.97 59.75
CA SER A 63 -13.95 27.68 59.95
C SER A 63 -15.02 26.63 60.27
N SER A 64 -15.94 26.98 61.22
CA SER A 64 -17.12 26.18 61.53
C SER A 64 -16.80 24.70 61.83
N ASN A 65 -15.76 24.46 62.63
CA ASN A 65 -15.28 23.12 62.99
C ASN A 65 -14.73 22.28 61.82
N VAL A 66 -14.37 22.92 60.71
CA VAL A 66 -13.74 22.25 59.55
C VAL A 66 -12.39 22.91 59.28
N LEU A 67 -11.34 22.12 59.31
CA LEU A 67 -10.05 22.48 58.76
C LEU A 67 -10.06 22.12 57.26
N THR A 68 -9.75 23.06 56.40
CA THR A 68 -9.61 22.90 54.96
C THR A 68 -8.18 23.22 54.52
N ILE A 69 -7.53 22.28 53.80
CA ILE A 69 -6.25 22.51 53.12
C ILE A 69 -6.53 22.59 51.62
N SER A 70 -6.12 23.70 51.01
CA SER A 70 -6.41 23.98 49.61
C SER A 70 -5.31 24.80 48.97
N GLY A 71 -5.27 24.85 47.62
CA GLY A 71 -4.32 25.64 46.86
C GLY A 71 -3.74 24.93 45.68
N THR A 72 -2.75 25.59 45.05
CA THR A 72 -2.07 25.14 43.84
C THR A 72 -0.57 25.08 44.12
N PRO A 73 0.01 23.89 44.30
CA PRO A 73 1.42 23.75 44.61
C PRO A 73 2.28 24.13 43.40
N SER A 74 3.34 24.91 43.61
CA SER A 74 4.24 25.38 42.55
C SER A 74 5.60 24.71 42.49
N VAL A 75 5.89 23.81 43.46
CA VAL A 75 7.19 23.11 43.54
C VAL A 75 6.95 21.62 43.70
N ALA A 76 7.62 20.80 42.88
CA ALA A 76 7.56 19.36 42.99
C ALA A 76 8.23 18.84 44.26
N GLY A 77 7.70 17.77 44.83
CA GLY A 77 8.21 17.14 46.04
C GLY A 77 7.15 16.33 46.78
N THR A 78 7.58 15.69 47.84
CA THR A 78 6.67 14.98 48.77
C THR A 78 6.64 15.71 50.13
N TYR A 79 5.47 16.18 50.51
CA TYR A 79 5.26 17.07 51.64
C TYR A 79 4.43 16.38 52.70
N ALA A 80 5.08 15.88 53.77
CA ALA A 80 4.39 15.34 54.96
C ALA A 80 3.97 16.52 55.84
N TYR A 81 2.75 16.98 55.69
CA TYR A 81 2.25 18.16 56.39
C TYR A 81 1.71 17.83 57.75
N SER A 82 1.75 18.84 58.65
CA SER A 82 1.08 18.81 59.95
C SER A 82 0.46 20.16 60.23
N VAL A 83 -0.82 20.20 60.57
CA VAL A 83 -1.59 21.38 60.97
C VAL A 83 -2.11 21.17 62.41
N PRO A 84 -1.47 21.80 63.40
CA PRO A 84 -1.90 21.69 64.78
C PRO A 84 -3.30 22.33 65.02
N LEU A 85 -4.14 21.68 65.80
CA LEU A 85 -5.40 22.29 66.28
C LEU A 85 -5.18 23.05 67.60
N THR A 86 -5.90 24.12 67.78
CA THR A 86 -5.80 24.99 68.97
C THR A 86 -7.13 25.07 69.73
N GLY A 87 -7.09 25.37 71.02
CA GLY A 87 -8.25 25.64 71.88
C GLY A 87 -8.93 24.43 72.50
N GLY A 88 -8.51 23.19 72.22
CA GLY A 88 -8.99 21.96 72.87
C GLY A 88 -8.04 21.45 73.92
N CYS A 89 -8.41 20.38 74.63
CA CYS A 89 -7.52 19.65 75.52
C CYS A 89 -6.59 18.72 74.81
N GLY A 90 -5.27 18.83 75.01
CA GLY A 90 -4.23 17.98 74.35
C GLY A 90 -3.66 18.61 73.03
N THR A 91 -2.58 17.99 72.54
CA THR A 91 -1.92 18.40 71.32
C THR A 91 -2.35 17.47 70.15
N VAL A 92 -3.28 17.92 69.32
CA VAL A 92 -3.77 17.15 68.17
C VAL A 92 -3.42 17.92 66.89
N ALA A 93 -3.00 17.22 65.88
CA ALA A 93 -2.72 17.81 64.55
C ALA A 93 -3.36 16.96 63.46
N ALA A 94 -3.86 17.65 62.43
CA ALA A 94 -4.21 17.00 61.17
C ALA A 94 -2.95 16.76 60.34
N THR A 95 -2.72 15.54 59.93
CA THR A 95 -1.51 15.16 59.18
C THR A 95 -1.86 14.39 57.91
N GLY A 96 -0.99 14.47 56.92
CA GLY A 96 -1.09 13.73 55.67
C GLY A 96 0.11 13.99 54.79
N THR A 97 0.06 13.51 53.55
CA THR A 97 1.15 13.69 52.61
C THR A 97 0.58 14.23 51.27
N ILE A 98 1.11 15.35 50.80
CA ILE A 98 0.83 15.86 49.45
C ILE A 98 2.03 15.53 48.58
N THR A 99 1.80 14.73 47.52
CA THR A 99 2.84 14.46 46.50
C THR A 99 2.60 15.34 45.29
N VAL A 100 3.58 16.18 44.97
CA VAL A 100 3.56 17.07 43.79
C VAL A 100 4.55 16.55 42.79
N LEU A 101 4.05 16.06 41.67
CA LEU A 101 4.87 15.55 40.56
C LEU A 101 5.32 16.69 39.67
N PRO A 102 6.52 16.63 39.08
CA PRO A 102 6.93 17.59 38.06
C PRO A 102 5.99 17.51 36.85
N THR A 103 5.89 18.59 36.09
CA THR A 103 5.24 18.57 34.78
C THR A 103 6.10 17.75 33.82
N GLU A 104 5.46 16.89 33.04
CA GLU A 104 6.10 16.21 31.93
C GLU A 104 6.08 17.11 30.67
N SER A 105 6.91 16.78 29.68
CA SER A 105 6.94 17.46 28.40
C SER A 105 6.94 16.42 27.30
N ALA A 106 5.96 16.47 26.42
CA ALA A 106 5.84 15.56 25.28
C ALA A 106 6.59 16.10 24.03
N ALA A 107 7.56 16.97 24.19
CA ALA A 107 8.28 17.58 23.06
C ALA A 107 9.08 16.55 22.29
N PHE A 108 8.84 16.47 20.98
CA PHE A 108 9.59 15.68 20.02
C PHE A 108 9.55 16.30 18.63
N THR A 109 10.45 15.89 17.74
CA THR A 109 10.49 16.32 16.34
C THR A 109 11.00 15.20 15.46
N TYR A 110 10.57 15.18 14.19
CA TYR A 110 11.25 14.47 13.10
C TYR A 110 12.18 15.44 12.36
N ALA A 111 13.16 14.91 11.65
CA ALA A 111 14.11 15.69 10.87
C ALA A 111 13.45 16.47 9.73
N SER A 112 12.34 15.96 9.18
CA SER A 112 11.50 16.61 8.15
C SER A 112 10.02 16.44 8.48
N ALA A 113 9.19 17.29 7.90
CA ALA A 113 7.73 17.12 7.90
C ALA A 113 7.22 16.37 6.65
N THR A 114 8.10 16.11 5.67
CA THR A 114 7.75 15.41 4.43
C THR A 114 8.83 14.38 4.11
N TYR A 115 8.41 13.19 3.72
CA TYR A 115 9.26 12.07 3.32
C TYR A 115 8.70 11.44 2.05
N CYS A 116 9.59 10.91 1.18
CA CYS A 116 9.24 10.03 0.08
C CYS A 116 9.27 8.57 0.56
N GLU A 117 8.52 7.69 -0.10
CA GLU A 117 8.49 6.25 0.23
C GLU A 117 9.88 5.57 0.12
N THR A 118 10.77 6.12 -0.71
CA THR A 118 12.15 5.63 -0.94
C THR A 118 13.19 6.24 -0.01
N ASP A 119 12.79 7.18 0.87
CA ASP A 119 13.71 7.72 1.88
C ASP A 119 14.03 6.66 2.93
N SER A 120 15.08 6.89 3.72
CA SER A 120 15.37 6.04 4.88
C SER A 120 14.35 6.30 6.00
N ASP A 121 13.93 5.24 6.68
CA ASP A 121 12.97 5.27 7.77
C ASP A 121 13.33 6.30 8.85
N PRO A 122 12.48 7.31 9.09
CA PRO A 122 12.79 8.35 10.05
C PRO A 122 12.49 7.90 11.48
N THR A 123 13.35 8.31 12.39
CA THR A 123 13.13 8.21 13.83
C THR A 123 13.03 9.59 14.45
N PRO A 124 12.10 9.81 15.41
CA PRO A 124 11.97 11.09 16.05
C PRO A 124 13.08 11.33 17.08
N THR A 125 13.39 12.59 17.32
CA THR A 125 14.17 13.04 18.47
C THR A 125 13.22 13.51 19.56
N VAL A 126 13.14 12.77 20.67
CA VAL A 126 12.38 13.19 21.86
C VAL A 126 13.26 14.09 22.71
N THR A 127 12.87 15.37 22.82
CA THR A 127 13.57 16.38 23.63
C THR A 127 12.91 16.59 25.00
N GLY A 128 11.71 16.05 25.18
CA GLY A 128 10.95 16.05 26.40
C GLY A 128 11.18 14.82 27.27
N THR A 129 10.14 14.43 28.03
CA THR A 129 10.12 13.23 28.88
C THR A 129 10.07 11.97 28.02
N THR A 130 11.01 11.05 28.21
CA THR A 130 11.12 9.80 27.46
C THR A 130 10.21 8.69 28.06
N GLY A 131 10.00 7.60 27.30
CA GLY A 131 9.25 6.41 27.76
C GLY A 131 7.74 6.49 27.53
N GLY A 132 7.26 7.48 26.76
CA GLY A 132 5.87 7.58 26.35
C GLY A 132 5.54 6.71 25.14
N THR A 133 4.37 6.95 24.55
CA THR A 133 3.82 6.13 23.45
C THR A 133 3.48 7.00 22.23
N PHE A 134 3.87 6.54 21.04
CA PHE A 134 3.55 7.15 19.77
C PHE A 134 2.30 6.51 19.15
N SER A 135 1.53 7.32 18.44
CA SER A 135 0.39 6.90 17.61
C SER A 135 0.22 7.86 16.44
N ALA A 136 -0.48 7.44 15.39
CA ALA A 136 -0.75 8.28 14.23
C ALA A 136 -2.23 8.27 13.85
N THR A 137 -2.70 9.36 13.27
CA THR A 137 -4.06 9.54 12.76
C THR A 137 -4.02 10.35 11.47
N PRO A 138 -4.74 9.94 10.38
CA PRO A 138 -5.56 8.72 10.26
C PRO A 138 -4.73 7.42 10.30
N SER A 139 -5.37 6.25 10.18
CA SER A 139 -4.69 4.96 10.00
C SER A 139 -3.99 4.91 8.64
N GLY A 140 -2.95 4.07 8.50
CA GLY A 140 -2.17 3.92 7.28
C GLY A 140 -0.69 4.27 7.42
N LEU A 141 -0.28 4.91 8.54
CA LEU A 141 1.13 5.10 8.87
C LEU A 141 1.62 3.90 9.71
N SER A 142 2.62 3.17 9.20
CA SER A 142 3.32 2.14 9.94
C SER A 142 4.32 2.79 10.90
N ILE A 143 3.97 2.84 12.18
CA ILE A 143 4.76 3.51 13.22
C ILE A 143 5.00 2.60 14.43
N ASN A 144 6.22 2.56 14.91
CA ASN A 144 6.56 1.85 16.14
C ASN A 144 6.09 2.66 17.37
N ALA A 145 5.16 2.12 18.13
CA ALA A 145 4.55 2.81 19.28
C ALA A 145 5.54 3.17 20.39
N SER A 146 6.67 2.47 20.52
CA SER A 146 7.65 2.72 21.59
C SER A 146 8.74 3.68 21.17
N THR A 147 9.17 3.63 19.90
CA THR A 147 10.30 4.42 19.40
C THR A 147 9.88 5.60 18.54
N GLY A 148 8.67 5.55 17.97
CA GLY A 148 8.21 6.52 16.98
C GLY A 148 8.87 6.36 15.60
N ALA A 149 9.65 5.31 15.37
CA ALA A 149 10.21 5.02 14.05
C ALA A 149 9.07 4.74 13.07
N ILE A 150 9.14 5.35 11.91
CA ILE A 150 8.17 5.17 10.82
C ILE A 150 8.81 4.25 9.78
N ASP A 151 8.09 3.22 9.36
CA ASP A 151 8.43 2.38 8.21
C ASP A 151 7.73 2.99 6.99
N LEU A 152 8.51 3.66 6.12
CA LEU A 152 7.98 4.39 4.96
C LEU A 152 7.45 3.43 3.90
N GLY A 153 8.12 2.30 3.68
CA GLY A 153 7.73 1.30 2.69
C GLY A 153 6.43 0.55 3.04
N ALA A 154 6.13 0.43 4.35
CA ALA A 154 4.90 -0.20 4.83
C ALA A 154 3.77 0.80 5.12
N SER A 155 3.94 2.09 4.75
CA SER A 155 2.98 3.16 5.01
C SER A 155 2.26 3.59 3.74
N THR A 156 0.98 3.96 3.84
CA THR A 156 0.26 4.56 2.71
C THR A 156 0.58 6.05 2.57
N MET A 157 0.51 6.58 1.33
CA MET A 157 0.72 8.02 1.08
C MET A 157 -0.36 8.85 1.75
N GLY A 158 0.03 10.00 2.32
CA GLY A 158 -0.90 10.88 3.00
C GLY A 158 -0.26 11.75 4.06
N THR A 159 -1.08 12.55 4.74
CA THR A 159 -0.64 13.38 5.86
C THR A 159 -1.18 12.80 7.16
N TYR A 160 -0.28 12.59 8.11
CA TYR A 160 -0.54 11.96 9.39
C TYR A 160 -0.19 12.89 10.54
N ALA A 161 -1.07 12.97 11.51
CA ALA A 161 -0.79 13.58 12.80
C ALA A 161 -0.16 12.53 13.73
N VAL A 162 1.16 12.58 13.88
CA VAL A 162 1.87 11.71 14.83
C VAL A 162 1.79 12.34 16.21
N LYS A 163 1.21 11.61 17.16
CA LYS A 163 1.03 12.04 18.55
C LYS A 163 1.94 11.25 19.48
N TYR A 164 2.66 11.97 20.34
CA TYR A 164 3.41 11.40 21.46
C TYR A 164 2.71 11.73 22.76
N VAL A 165 2.53 10.74 23.64
CA VAL A 165 1.93 10.90 24.98
C VAL A 165 2.93 10.36 26.00
N THR A 166 3.28 11.14 27.01
CA THR A 166 4.17 10.74 28.09
C THR A 166 3.54 9.68 28.98
N SER A 167 4.34 8.95 29.77
CA SER A 167 3.90 7.74 30.48
C SER A 167 3.25 7.99 31.83
N SER A 168 3.24 9.22 32.35
CA SER A 168 2.63 9.51 33.66
C SER A 168 1.13 9.28 33.67
N SER A 169 0.62 8.64 34.70
CA SER A 169 -0.82 8.48 34.91
C SER A 169 -1.52 9.72 35.46
N VAL A 170 -0.76 10.68 36.02
CA VAL A 170 -1.28 11.88 36.68
C VAL A 170 -0.92 13.16 35.93
N CYS A 171 0.32 13.25 35.44
CA CYS A 171 0.87 14.48 34.82
C CYS A 171 1.23 14.26 33.35
N ALA A 172 0.52 13.38 32.65
CA ALA A 172 0.74 13.12 31.26
C ALA A 172 0.62 14.41 30.42
N ASP A 173 1.57 14.56 29.50
CA ASP A 173 1.54 15.58 28.45
C ASP A 173 1.46 14.92 27.10
N SER A 174 0.98 15.63 26.10
CA SER A 174 0.93 15.12 24.73
C SER A 174 1.15 16.24 23.72
N THR A 175 1.90 15.93 22.67
CA THR A 175 2.09 16.83 21.53
C THR A 175 1.94 16.08 20.22
N THR A 176 1.76 16.81 19.13
CA THR A 176 1.52 16.26 17.79
C THR A 176 2.48 16.90 16.80
N PHE A 177 3.02 16.08 15.89
CA PHE A 177 3.85 16.50 14.76
C PHE A 177 3.22 15.93 13.47
N ASN A 178 3.04 16.78 12.45
CA ASN A 178 2.47 16.31 11.18
C ASN A 178 3.58 15.79 10.27
N VAL A 179 3.40 14.57 9.77
CA VAL A 179 4.27 13.92 8.77
C VAL A 179 3.46 13.71 7.51
N THR A 180 4.00 14.13 6.36
CA THR A 180 3.41 13.90 5.04
C THR A 180 4.28 12.93 4.26
N LEU A 181 3.67 11.84 3.78
CA LEU A 181 4.31 10.88 2.88
C LEU A 181 3.85 11.14 1.47
N THR A 182 4.81 11.25 0.55
CA THR A 182 4.58 11.51 -0.86
C THR A 182 5.23 10.41 -1.70
N ALA A 183 4.60 10.09 -2.83
CA ALA A 183 5.20 9.19 -3.80
C ALA A 183 6.48 9.80 -4.38
N THR A 184 7.42 8.94 -4.73
CA THR A 184 8.61 9.35 -5.49
C THR A 184 8.19 9.91 -6.84
N ASN A 185 8.80 11.03 -7.24
CA ASN A 185 8.59 11.57 -8.57
C ASN A 185 9.18 10.60 -9.59
N THR A 186 8.34 10.02 -10.44
CA THR A 186 8.76 9.16 -11.54
C THR A 186 8.33 9.77 -12.87
N ALA A 187 9.12 9.51 -13.91
CA ALA A 187 8.74 9.81 -15.29
C ALA A 187 9.02 8.56 -16.12
N THR A 188 7.95 7.95 -16.61
CA THR A 188 8.04 6.76 -17.48
C THR A 188 7.75 7.19 -18.91
N ALA A 189 8.64 6.83 -19.84
CA ALA A 189 8.44 7.12 -21.25
C ALA A 189 7.18 6.41 -21.76
N ASN A 190 6.24 7.17 -22.34
CA ASN A 190 5.03 6.64 -22.99
C ASN A 190 5.26 6.29 -24.46
N GLY A 191 6.45 6.47 -24.93
CA GLY A 191 6.83 6.01 -26.23
C GLY A 191 7.50 4.64 -26.08
N GLY A 192 7.43 3.85 -27.05
CA GLY A 192 7.73 2.44 -27.07
C GLY A 192 6.45 1.70 -27.39
N TYR A 193 6.45 0.44 -27.15
CA TYR A 193 5.33 -0.40 -27.53
C TYR A 193 5.01 -0.34 -29.03
N ASP A 194 6.00 -0.01 -29.87
CA ASP A 194 5.89 -0.08 -31.32
C ASP A 194 6.36 -1.46 -31.78
N VAL A 195 5.41 -2.39 -31.84
CA VAL A 195 5.72 -3.79 -32.15
C VAL A 195 6.25 -3.97 -33.60
N SER A 196 5.99 -3.01 -34.50
CA SER A 196 6.52 -3.05 -35.86
C SER A 196 8.05 -2.92 -35.93
N THR A 197 8.66 -2.36 -34.86
CA THR A 197 10.10 -2.18 -34.74
C THR A 197 10.80 -3.36 -34.05
N ALA A 198 10.05 -4.39 -33.67
CA ALA A 198 10.57 -5.51 -32.88
C ALA A 198 11.74 -6.22 -33.59
N THR A 199 12.81 -6.40 -32.83
CA THR A 199 14.00 -7.11 -33.28
C THR A 199 14.32 -8.20 -32.25
N TYR A 200 14.41 -9.46 -32.73
CA TYR A 200 14.75 -10.60 -31.87
C TYR A 200 16.11 -10.40 -31.20
N VAL A 201 16.16 -10.64 -29.89
CA VAL A 201 17.37 -10.53 -29.07
C VAL A 201 17.86 -11.90 -28.63
N GLN A 202 17.03 -12.68 -27.98
CA GLN A 202 17.39 -13.95 -27.36
C GLN A 202 16.17 -14.77 -26.98
N ASP A 203 16.38 -16.03 -26.59
CA ASP A 203 15.35 -16.88 -26.01
C ASP A 203 15.77 -17.51 -24.66
N PHE A 204 14.77 -17.95 -23.90
CA PHE A 204 14.94 -18.70 -22.67
C PHE A 204 14.12 -19.99 -22.73
N SER A 205 14.79 -21.14 -22.67
CA SER A 205 14.18 -22.48 -22.78
C SER A 205 13.93 -23.17 -21.45
N GLY A 206 14.11 -22.46 -20.34
CA GLY A 206 13.95 -23.04 -18.99
C GLY A 206 12.52 -23.41 -18.64
N THR A 207 11.52 -22.83 -19.31
CA THR A 207 10.08 -23.09 -19.12
C THR A 207 9.72 -24.54 -19.44
N ALA A 208 10.25 -25.11 -20.51
CA ALA A 208 10.03 -26.51 -20.93
C ALA A 208 10.43 -27.56 -19.87
N ASN A 209 11.32 -27.20 -18.94
CA ASN A 209 11.73 -28.11 -17.86
C ASN A 209 10.66 -28.22 -16.75
N GLN A 210 9.76 -27.25 -16.65
CA GLN A 210 8.71 -27.19 -15.64
C GLN A 210 7.36 -27.60 -16.21
N ASP A 211 7.01 -27.12 -17.41
CA ASP A 211 5.78 -27.47 -18.10
C ASP A 211 6.01 -27.52 -19.62
N ILE A 212 5.41 -28.49 -20.30
CA ILE A 212 5.48 -28.66 -21.75
C ILE A 212 4.36 -27.91 -22.49
N SER A 213 3.61 -27.12 -21.80
CA SER A 213 2.56 -26.25 -22.34
C SER A 213 2.44 -24.99 -21.46
N PRO A 214 3.46 -24.13 -21.45
CA PRO A 214 3.44 -22.92 -20.65
C PRO A 214 2.48 -21.88 -21.25
N HIS A 215 1.74 -21.18 -20.37
CA HIS A 215 0.79 -20.13 -20.71
C HIS A 215 0.98 -18.94 -19.76
N GLY A 216 0.33 -17.83 -20.03
CA GLY A 216 0.19 -16.68 -19.13
C GLY A 216 1.51 -16.20 -18.53
N LEU A 217 2.36 -15.53 -19.32
CA LEU A 217 3.63 -14.95 -18.88
C LEU A 217 3.40 -13.57 -18.25
N VAL A 218 4.02 -13.32 -17.10
CA VAL A 218 4.05 -11.98 -16.47
C VAL A 218 5.39 -11.72 -15.76
N PHE A 219 5.71 -10.43 -15.55
CA PHE A 219 6.83 -9.99 -14.72
C PHE A 219 6.31 -9.24 -13.49
N ASN A 220 7.09 -9.21 -12.42
CA ASN A 220 6.84 -8.23 -11.36
C ASN A 220 7.24 -6.81 -11.82
N ASN A 221 6.84 -5.80 -11.04
CA ASN A 221 6.98 -4.39 -11.44
C ASN A 221 8.42 -3.94 -11.71
N ASP A 222 9.40 -4.51 -11.04
CA ASP A 222 10.81 -4.13 -11.21
C ASP A 222 11.57 -5.06 -12.19
N GLY A 223 10.89 -6.08 -12.74
CA GLY A 223 11.46 -7.02 -13.70
C GLY A 223 12.47 -8.01 -13.11
N THR A 224 12.57 -8.11 -11.80
CA THR A 224 13.49 -9.06 -11.12
C THR A 224 12.91 -10.45 -10.98
N LYS A 225 11.61 -10.61 -11.24
CA LYS A 225 10.92 -11.90 -11.26
C LYS A 225 10.08 -12.07 -12.53
N MET A 226 10.02 -13.29 -13.01
CA MET A 226 9.19 -13.73 -14.13
C MET A 226 8.36 -14.92 -13.69
N PHE A 227 7.11 -14.95 -14.10
CA PHE A 227 6.16 -15.99 -13.75
C PHE A 227 5.46 -16.50 -15.02
N PHE A 228 5.11 -17.77 -15.03
CA PHE A 228 4.17 -18.33 -16.00
C PHE A 228 3.29 -19.40 -15.34
N VAL A 229 2.14 -19.67 -15.94
CA VAL A 229 1.28 -20.77 -15.52
C VAL A 229 1.41 -21.95 -16.48
N GLY A 230 1.50 -23.15 -15.95
CA GLY A 230 1.61 -24.39 -16.74
C GLY A 230 0.26 -25.06 -16.94
N TYR A 231 -0.17 -25.19 -18.19
CA TYR A 231 -1.43 -25.81 -18.59
C TYR A 231 -1.51 -27.31 -18.27
N GLN A 232 -0.37 -28.02 -18.35
CA GLN A 232 -0.30 -29.49 -18.13
C GLN A 232 -0.15 -29.84 -16.65
N ASN A 233 0.64 -29.11 -15.92
CA ASN A 233 0.99 -29.43 -14.55
C ASN A 233 0.20 -28.60 -13.52
N ASP A 234 -0.58 -27.61 -13.97
CA ASP A 234 -1.44 -26.76 -13.15
C ASP A 234 -0.69 -26.00 -12.03
N TYR A 235 0.54 -25.56 -12.32
CA TYR A 235 1.35 -24.75 -11.39
C TYR A 235 1.58 -23.35 -11.93
N VAL A 236 1.62 -22.38 -11.03
CA VAL A 236 2.30 -21.11 -11.26
C VAL A 236 3.75 -21.29 -10.87
N TYR A 237 4.68 -20.97 -11.78
CA TYR A 237 6.12 -21.11 -11.63
C TYR A 237 6.77 -19.74 -11.49
N GLU A 238 7.76 -19.64 -10.61
CA GLU A 238 8.52 -18.43 -10.35
C GLU A 238 9.98 -18.57 -10.80
N TYR A 239 10.51 -17.53 -11.43
CA TYR A 239 11.91 -17.37 -11.83
C TYR A 239 12.46 -16.06 -11.29
N ASN A 240 13.69 -16.09 -10.78
CA ASN A 240 14.44 -14.92 -10.39
C ASN A 240 15.33 -14.45 -11.54
N LEU A 241 15.34 -13.16 -11.82
CA LEU A 241 16.22 -12.53 -12.80
C LEU A 241 17.28 -11.73 -12.07
N SER A 242 18.56 -12.04 -12.29
CA SER A 242 19.67 -11.28 -11.68
C SER A 242 19.89 -9.90 -12.33
N THR A 243 19.35 -9.71 -13.53
CA THR A 243 19.28 -8.43 -14.24
C THR A 243 17.82 -8.20 -14.63
N ALA A 244 17.26 -7.08 -14.21
CA ALA A 244 15.84 -6.76 -14.43
C ALA A 244 15.48 -6.83 -15.93
N PHE A 245 14.39 -7.53 -16.26
CA PHE A 245 13.90 -7.69 -17.62
C PHE A 245 14.93 -8.28 -18.62
N ASP A 246 15.88 -9.08 -18.16
CA ASP A 246 16.83 -9.82 -19.00
C ASP A 246 16.62 -11.33 -18.80
N ILE A 247 15.91 -11.96 -19.74
CA ILE A 247 15.56 -13.39 -19.62
C ILE A 247 16.77 -14.31 -19.67
N SER A 248 17.93 -13.88 -20.18
CA SER A 248 19.16 -14.67 -20.13
C SER A 248 19.66 -14.85 -18.70
N SER A 249 19.27 -13.96 -17.80
CA SER A 249 19.64 -14.00 -16.38
C SER A 249 18.64 -14.81 -15.52
N ALA A 250 17.57 -15.35 -16.14
CA ALA A 250 16.51 -16.05 -15.42
C ALA A 250 16.98 -17.39 -14.86
N SER A 251 16.61 -17.66 -13.63
CA SER A 251 16.85 -18.91 -12.92
C SER A 251 15.59 -19.38 -12.22
N TYR A 252 15.24 -20.66 -12.38
CA TYR A 252 14.08 -21.22 -11.67
C TYR A 252 14.25 -21.09 -10.15
N ALA A 253 13.28 -20.49 -9.49
CA ALA A 253 13.34 -20.24 -8.04
C ALA A 253 13.32 -21.54 -7.21
N GLY A 254 12.77 -22.62 -7.76
CA GLY A 254 12.75 -23.95 -7.16
C GLY A 254 11.35 -24.50 -6.91
N ASN A 255 11.29 -25.78 -6.59
CA ASN A 255 9.99 -26.44 -6.36
C ASN A 255 9.26 -25.96 -5.09
N SER A 256 9.95 -25.28 -4.19
CA SER A 256 9.32 -24.62 -3.04
C SER A 256 8.63 -23.31 -3.42
N GLU A 257 9.06 -22.70 -4.53
CA GLU A 257 8.63 -21.39 -5.02
C GLU A 257 7.65 -21.53 -6.20
N ARG A 258 6.75 -22.51 -6.16
CA ARG A 258 5.67 -22.70 -7.13
C ARG A 258 4.36 -22.94 -6.39
N PHE A 259 3.24 -22.60 -7.02
CA PHE A 259 1.91 -22.76 -6.44
C PHE A 259 0.99 -23.61 -7.31
N TYR A 260 0.30 -24.59 -6.72
CA TYR A 260 -0.60 -25.53 -7.40
C TYR A 260 -2.03 -24.98 -7.45
N VAL A 261 -2.56 -24.74 -8.63
CA VAL A 261 -3.89 -24.12 -8.84
C VAL A 261 -5.01 -25.07 -9.26
N ARG A 262 -4.71 -26.36 -9.50
CA ARG A 262 -5.66 -27.34 -10.05
C ARG A 262 -6.94 -27.52 -9.24
N ASN A 263 -6.91 -27.26 -7.94
CA ASN A 263 -8.10 -27.41 -7.11
C ASN A 263 -9.19 -26.39 -7.50
N GLU A 264 -8.80 -25.25 -8.01
CA GLU A 264 -9.63 -24.14 -8.42
C GLU A 264 -9.74 -24.07 -9.95
N GLU A 265 -8.62 -24.30 -10.67
CA GLU A 265 -8.55 -24.26 -12.13
C GLU A 265 -7.69 -25.40 -12.69
N GLY A 266 -8.29 -26.28 -13.48
CA GLY A 266 -7.65 -27.48 -14.00
C GLY A 266 -6.96 -27.34 -15.36
N TYR A 267 -7.10 -26.23 -16.03
CA TYR A 267 -6.42 -25.87 -17.28
C TYR A 267 -6.15 -24.36 -17.29
N PRO A 268 -5.20 -23.91 -16.48
CA PRO A 268 -4.90 -22.51 -16.37
C PRO A 268 -4.22 -21.98 -17.62
N VAL A 269 -4.67 -20.83 -18.14
CA VAL A 269 -4.17 -20.23 -19.40
C VAL A 269 -3.71 -18.79 -19.26
N GLY A 270 -4.11 -18.08 -18.20
CA GLY A 270 -3.69 -16.70 -17.95
C GLY A 270 -3.37 -16.43 -16.49
N LEU A 271 -2.45 -15.52 -16.26
CA LEU A 271 -1.92 -15.14 -14.94
C LEU A 271 -1.75 -13.63 -14.89
N GLU A 272 -2.14 -13.01 -13.78
CA GLU A 272 -1.91 -11.60 -13.48
C GLU A 272 -1.67 -11.36 -11.99
N PHE A 273 -1.06 -10.23 -11.66
CA PHE A 273 -0.92 -9.74 -10.29
C PHE A 273 -1.56 -8.34 -10.18
N ASN A 274 -1.94 -7.95 -8.96
CA ASN A 274 -2.21 -6.55 -8.68
C ASN A 274 -0.88 -5.77 -8.57
N ASN A 275 -0.96 -4.42 -8.58
CA ASN A 275 0.23 -3.57 -8.62
C ASN A 275 1.22 -3.75 -7.47
N ASP A 276 0.75 -4.11 -6.28
CA ASP A 276 1.62 -4.32 -5.12
C ASP A 276 2.06 -5.78 -4.92
N GLY A 277 1.62 -6.68 -5.80
CA GLY A 277 1.97 -8.11 -5.76
C GLY A 277 1.37 -8.90 -4.61
N THR A 278 0.42 -8.33 -3.87
CA THR A 278 -0.24 -9.01 -2.74
C THR A 278 -1.40 -9.91 -3.17
N LYS A 279 -1.82 -9.79 -4.43
CA LYS A 279 -2.85 -10.63 -5.05
C LYS A 279 -2.35 -11.20 -6.37
N MET A 280 -2.68 -12.47 -6.61
CA MET A 280 -2.46 -13.20 -7.85
C MET A 280 -3.80 -13.68 -8.38
N TYR A 281 -3.95 -13.66 -9.68
CA TYR A 281 -5.18 -14.11 -10.36
C TYR A 281 -4.84 -15.10 -11.46
N VAL A 282 -5.65 -16.15 -11.55
CA VAL A 282 -5.51 -17.19 -12.58
C VAL A 282 -6.84 -17.37 -13.30
N ILE A 283 -6.80 -17.34 -14.63
CA ILE A 283 -7.93 -17.67 -15.50
C ILE A 283 -7.65 -18.98 -16.23
N GLY A 284 -8.69 -19.76 -16.52
CA GLY A 284 -8.52 -20.98 -17.29
C GLY A 284 -9.79 -21.54 -17.92
N ASP A 285 -9.59 -22.60 -18.71
CA ASP A 285 -10.60 -23.24 -19.55
C ASP A 285 -11.55 -24.16 -18.78
N SER A 286 -11.17 -24.64 -17.58
CA SER A 286 -12.00 -25.61 -16.83
C SER A 286 -13.16 -24.93 -16.12
N GLY A 287 -12.88 -23.82 -15.42
CA GLY A 287 -13.88 -23.04 -14.70
C GLY A 287 -14.52 -21.95 -15.55
N ASN A 288 -13.85 -21.50 -16.60
CA ASN A 288 -14.17 -20.29 -17.35
C ASN A 288 -14.36 -19.10 -16.41
N ASP A 289 -13.51 -19.02 -15.41
CA ASP A 289 -13.54 -18.01 -14.38
C ASP A 289 -12.15 -17.49 -14.03
N ILE A 290 -12.12 -16.37 -13.33
CA ILE A 290 -10.91 -15.79 -12.76
C ILE A 290 -10.92 -16.07 -11.27
N ASN A 291 -9.92 -16.76 -10.79
CA ASN A 291 -9.73 -17.15 -9.41
C ASN A 291 -8.70 -16.22 -8.74
N GLU A 292 -9.05 -15.67 -7.56
CA GLU A 292 -8.17 -14.78 -6.79
C GLU A 292 -7.42 -15.54 -5.70
N TYR A 293 -6.14 -15.17 -5.51
CA TYR A 293 -5.26 -15.70 -4.46
C TYR A 293 -4.60 -14.54 -3.73
N ASN A 294 -4.56 -14.61 -2.39
CA ASN A 294 -3.86 -13.66 -1.54
C ASN A 294 -2.43 -14.14 -1.28
N LEU A 295 -1.46 -13.25 -1.43
CA LEU A 295 -0.05 -13.51 -1.14
C LEU A 295 0.35 -12.79 0.15
N THR A 296 0.95 -13.51 1.10
CA THR A 296 1.45 -12.91 2.34
C THR A 296 2.79 -12.20 2.17
N THR A 297 3.51 -12.54 1.09
CA THR A 297 4.72 -11.86 0.64
C THR A 297 4.50 -11.45 -0.82
N ALA A 298 4.71 -10.18 -1.13
CA ALA A 298 4.48 -9.64 -2.47
C ALA A 298 5.30 -10.38 -3.53
N PHE A 299 4.64 -10.80 -4.63
CA PHE A 299 5.26 -11.53 -5.73
C PHE A 299 6.02 -12.80 -5.32
N ASP A 300 5.58 -13.46 -4.26
CA ASP A 300 6.08 -14.76 -3.81
C ASP A 300 4.95 -15.77 -3.92
N VAL A 301 4.93 -16.56 -5.00
CA VAL A 301 3.83 -17.47 -5.27
C VAL A 301 3.75 -18.61 -4.27
N SER A 302 4.84 -18.92 -3.57
CA SER A 302 4.82 -19.92 -2.49
C SER A 302 3.98 -19.51 -1.29
N SER A 303 3.80 -18.19 -1.13
CA SER A 303 2.99 -17.60 -0.06
C SER A 303 1.50 -17.50 -0.39
N ALA A 304 1.10 -17.92 -1.61
CA ALA A 304 -0.27 -17.78 -2.10
C ALA A 304 -1.26 -18.66 -1.36
N THR A 305 -2.46 -18.13 -1.14
CA THR A 305 -3.61 -18.86 -0.60
C THR A 305 -4.86 -18.48 -1.37
N TYR A 306 -5.68 -19.47 -1.75
CA TYR A 306 -6.94 -19.20 -2.43
C TYR A 306 -7.85 -18.30 -1.59
N ALA A 307 -8.33 -17.22 -2.18
CA ALA A 307 -9.16 -16.24 -1.47
C ALA A 307 -10.58 -16.77 -1.15
N GLY A 308 -11.00 -17.81 -1.86
CA GLY A 308 -12.29 -18.49 -1.64
C GLY A 308 -13.27 -18.32 -2.80
N ASN A 309 -14.31 -19.16 -2.83
CA ASN A 309 -15.30 -19.14 -3.91
C ASN A 309 -16.09 -17.84 -4.02
N GLY A 310 -16.07 -16.99 -3.00
CA GLY A 310 -16.67 -15.65 -3.02
C GLY A 310 -15.83 -14.65 -3.80
N GLU A 311 -14.54 -14.90 -3.95
CA GLU A 311 -13.55 -14.03 -4.58
C GLU A 311 -13.15 -14.56 -5.98
N ARG A 312 -14.10 -15.08 -6.74
CA ARG A 312 -13.93 -15.51 -8.13
C ARG A 312 -14.97 -14.87 -9.04
N PHE A 313 -14.65 -14.74 -10.32
CA PHE A 313 -15.54 -14.17 -11.32
C PHE A 313 -15.73 -15.12 -12.52
N VAL A 314 -16.96 -15.59 -12.75
CA VAL A 314 -17.31 -16.50 -13.85
C VAL A 314 -17.59 -15.68 -15.11
N VAL A 315 -16.75 -15.81 -16.13
CA VAL A 315 -16.83 -15.06 -17.40
C VAL A 315 -17.89 -15.63 -18.35
N SER A 316 -18.11 -16.96 -18.32
CA SER A 316 -18.92 -17.68 -19.30
C SER A 316 -20.41 -17.43 -19.23
N THR A 317 -20.92 -16.75 -18.19
CA THR A 317 -22.36 -16.47 -18.12
C THR A 317 -22.76 -15.37 -19.10
N THR A 318 -23.95 -15.47 -19.69
CA THR A 318 -24.49 -14.43 -20.60
C THR A 318 -24.54 -13.05 -19.93
N ALA A 319 -24.80 -13.00 -18.61
CA ALA A 319 -24.78 -11.77 -17.83
C ALA A 319 -23.40 -11.12 -17.78
N ASN A 320 -22.35 -11.91 -17.86
CA ASN A 320 -20.95 -11.52 -17.77
C ASN A 320 -20.24 -11.52 -19.14
N GLY A 321 -20.98 -11.38 -20.23
CA GLY A 321 -20.42 -11.31 -21.59
C GLY A 321 -20.47 -12.60 -22.37
N GLY A 322 -20.51 -13.77 -21.69
CA GLY A 322 -20.73 -15.09 -22.30
C GLY A 322 -19.50 -15.72 -22.98
N GLU A 323 -18.27 -15.31 -22.62
CA GLU A 323 -17.05 -15.96 -23.11
C GLU A 323 -16.87 -17.30 -22.41
N GLY A 324 -17.07 -18.39 -23.14
CA GLY A 324 -17.00 -19.75 -22.62
C GLY A 324 -15.61 -20.41 -22.76
N GLN A 325 -14.66 -19.70 -23.34
CA GLN A 325 -13.26 -20.15 -23.50
C GLN A 325 -12.31 -18.95 -23.35
N PRO A 326 -12.26 -18.34 -22.16
CA PRO A 326 -11.38 -17.23 -21.90
C PRO A 326 -9.91 -17.67 -21.91
N GLN A 327 -9.03 -16.86 -22.45
CA GLN A 327 -7.61 -17.21 -22.63
C GLN A 327 -6.66 -16.29 -21.87
N SER A 328 -7.00 -15.02 -21.79
CA SER A 328 -6.17 -14.03 -21.10
C SER A 328 -7.04 -12.91 -20.55
N PHE A 329 -6.50 -12.20 -19.58
CA PHE A 329 -7.11 -11.02 -19.01
C PHE A 329 -6.04 -10.03 -18.58
N ALA A 330 -6.45 -8.78 -18.41
CA ALA A 330 -5.59 -7.70 -17.93
C ALA A 330 -6.40 -6.73 -17.06
N PHE A 331 -5.73 -6.02 -16.16
CA PHE A 331 -6.29 -4.89 -15.44
C PHE A 331 -5.79 -3.57 -16.03
N ASN A 332 -6.54 -2.47 -15.83
CA ASN A 332 -5.98 -1.15 -15.97
C ASN A 332 -5.10 -0.80 -14.75
N ASN A 333 -4.34 0.30 -14.84
CA ASN A 333 -3.33 0.65 -13.82
C ASN A 333 -3.86 0.85 -12.41
N ASP A 334 -5.11 1.25 -12.23
CA ASP A 334 -5.71 1.47 -10.91
C ASP A 334 -6.61 0.31 -10.44
N GLY A 335 -6.72 -0.76 -11.25
CA GLY A 335 -7.53 -1.93 -10.93
C GLY A 335 -9.04 -1.70 -10.95
N SER A 336 -9.50 -0.57 -11.46
CA SER A 336 -10.94 -0.26 -11.55
C SER A 336 -11.62 -0.90 -12.76
N LYS A 337 -10.83 -1.38 -13.73
CA LYS A 337 -11.28 -2.11 -14.92
C LYS A 337 -10.53 -3.41 -15.10
N MET A 338 -11.20 -4.39 -15.66
CA MET A 338 -10.67 -5.68 -16.07
C MET A 338 -11.12 -5.95 -17.51
N PHE A 339 -10.25 -6.58 -18.29
CA PHE A 339 -10.48 -6.94 -19.69
C PHE A 339 -10.23 -8.43 -19.86
N VAL A 340 -11.08 -9.11 -20.61
CA VAL A 340 -10.93 -10.54 -20.90
C VAL A 340 -10.99 -10.77 -22.39
N VAL A 341 -10.08 -11.58 -22.91
CA VAL A 341 -10.11 -12.08 -24.29
C VAL A 341 -10.24 -13.60 -24.30
N GLY A 342 -10.96 -14.13 -25.25
CA GLY A 342 -11.10 -15.57 -25.45
C GLY A 342 -11.46 -15.92 -26.89
N TRP A 343 -11.27 -17.18 -27.25
CA TRP A 343 -11.39 -17.65 -28.62
C TRP A 343 -12.79 -18.08 -29.04
N GLN A 344 -13.75 -18.13 -28.11
CA GLN A 344 -15.14 -18.45 -28.51
C GLN A 344 -15.87 -17.27 -29.14
N LEU A 345 -15.60 -16.07 -28.64
CA LEU A 345 -16.23 -14.84 -29.14
C LEU A 345 -15.28 -14.00 -30.00
N ASP A 346 -13.98 -14.25 -29.95
CA ASP A 346 -12.95 -13.46 -30.59
C ASP A 346 -13.08 -11.97 -30.26
N ARG A 347 -13.33 -11.68 -28.98
CA ARG A 347 -13.61 -10.33 -28.48
C ARG A 347 -12.82 -10.03 -27.21
N VAL A 348 -12.46 -8.77 -27.08
CA VAL A 348 -12.08 -8.21 -25.78
C VAL A 348 -13.36 -7.68 -25.12
N LEU A 349 -13.63 -8.17 -23.91
CA LEU A 349 -14.77 -7.78 -23.07
C LEU A 349 -14.26 -6.90 -21.93
N GLU A 350 -14.96 -5.79 -21.66
CA GLU A 350 -14.62 -4.86 -20.57
C GLU A 350 -15.54 -5.08 -19.36
N TYR A 351 -14.93 -4.99 -18.17
CA TYR A 351 -15.61 -5.08 -16.88
C TYR A 351 -15.20 -3.91 -15.99
N SER A 352 -16.15 -3.34 -15.27
CA SER A 352 -15.88 -2.35 -14.21
C SER A 352 -15.86 -3.04 -12.86
N LEU A 353 -14.85 -2.72 -12.03
CA LEU A 353 -14.72 -3.22 -10.67
C LEU A 353 -15.10 -2.11 -9.69
N SER A 354 -16.07 -2.37 -8.81
CA SER A 354 -16.47 -1.40 -7.78
C SER A 354 -15.46 -1.27 -6.64
N THR A 355 -14.62 -2.28 -6.48
CA THR A 355 -13.45 -2.28 -5.60
C THR A 355 -12.23 -2.65 -6.46
N ALA A 356 -11.20 -1.81 -6.42
CA ALA A 356 -9.99 -2.02 -7.23
C ALA A 356 -9.37 -3.40 -6.96
N TYR A 357 -9.06 -4.13 -8.05
CA TYR A 357 -8.46 -5.47 -7.99
C TYR A 357 -9.27 -6.52 -7.21
N ASP A 358 -10.55 -6.32 -7.02
CA ASP A 358 -11.47 -7.31 -6.43
C ASP A 358 -12.36 -7.88 -7.54
N VAL A 359 -11.98 -9.06 -8.05
CA VAL A 359 -12.69 -9.67 -9.18
C VAL A 359 -14.13 -10.05 -8.85
N SER A 360 -14.45 -10.27 -7.56
CA SER A 360 -15.83 -10.54 -7.13
C SER A 360 -16.75 -9.33 -7.32
N SER A 361 -16.16 -8.13 -7.34
CA SER A 361 -16.86 -6.87 -7.56
C SER A 361 -17.08 -6.52 -9.03
N ALA A 362 -16.57 -7.36 -9.96
CA ALA A 362 -16.61 -7.09 -11.39
C ALA A 362 -18.05 -7.12 -11.95
N THR A 363 -18.34 -6.18 -12.83
CA THR A 363 -19.60 -6.07 -13.55
C THR A 363 -19.32 -5.88 -15.05
N TYR A 364 -19.91 -6.70 -15.90
CA TYR A 364 -19.79 -6.56 -17.35
C TYR A 364 -20.28 -5.18 -17.80
N ALA A 365 -19.42 -4.43 -18.48
CA ALA A 365 -19.73 -3.07 -18.90
C ALA A 365 -20.79 -2.99 -20.02
N GLY A 366 -21.02 -4.11 -20.68
CA GLY A 366 -22.10 -4.23 -21.67
C GLY A 366 -21.62 -4.42 -23.10
N ASN A 367 -22.56 -4.66 -24.00
CA ASN A 367 -22.23 -4.97 -25.40
C ASN A 367 -21.68 -3.76 -26.19
N SER A 368 -21.80 -2.56 -25.68
CA SER A 368 -21.14 -1.37 -26.24
C SER A 368 -19.66 -1.30 -25.89
N GLU A 369 -19.27 -1.91 -24.78
CA GLU A 369 -17.93 -1.85 -24.21
C GLU A 369 -17.15 -3.14 -24.50
N ARG A 370 -17.11 -3.55 -25.78
CA ARG A 370 -16.37 -4.72 -26.26
C ARG A 370 -15.85 -4.48 -27.67
N TYR A 371 -14.75 -5.15 -28.01
CA TYR A 371 -14.14 -5.02 -29.35
C TYR A 371 -13.93 -6.40 -30.00
N PHE A 372 -14.26 -6.54 -31.30
CA PHE A 372 -14.06 -7.77 -32.07
C PHE A 372 -12.68 -7.79 -32.69
N VAL A 373 -11.86 -8.78 -32.31
CA VAL A 373 -10.48 -8.97 -32.81
C VAL A 373 -10.36 -10.08 -33.84
N GLY A 374 -11.43 -10.87 -34.04
CA GLY A 374 -11.43 -12.05 -34.91
C GLY A 374 -11.19 -11.80 -36.39
N SER A 375 -11.19 -10.54 -36.82
CA SER A 375 -10.76 -10.19 -38.20
C SER A 375 -9.25 -10.26 -38.41
N GLN A 376 -8.47 -10.09 -37.35
CA GLN A 376 -7.01 -10.17 -37.34
C GLN A 376 -6.53 -11.47 -36.72
N GLU A 377 -7.13 -11.85 -35.56
CA GLU A 377 -6.79 -13.07 -34.80
C GLU A 377 -8.06 -13.82 -34.40
N SER A 378 -8.33 -14.96 -35.05
CA SER A 378 -9.52 -15.78 -34.79
C SER A 378 -9.30 -16.86 -33.71
N SER A 379 -8.13 -16.90 -33.11
CA SER A 379 -7.78 -17.76 -31.98
C SER A 379 -6.93 -17.00 -30.97
N PRO A 380 -7.46 -15.87 -30.41
CA PRO A 380 -6.69 -15.01 -29.52
C PRO A 380 -6.30 -15.75 -28.24
N ARG A 381 -5.04 -15.59 -27.83
CA ARG A 381 -4.43 -16.24 -26.65
C ARG A 381 -3.99 -15.27 -25.60
N SER A 382 -3.63 -14.06 -25.97
CA SER A 382 -3.13 -13.06 -25.02
C SER A 382 -3.62 -11.66 -25.35
N LEU A 383 -3.76 -10.89 -24.29
CA LEU A 383 -4.13 -9.48 -24.28
C LEU A 383 -3.14 -8.72 -23.41
N ALA A 384 -2.58 -7.64 -23.93
CA ALA A 384 -1.76 -6.70 -23.16
C ALA A 384 -2.13 -5.25 -23.51
N PHE A 385 -1.85 -4.33 -22.59
CA PHE A 385 -1.93 -2.89 -22.83
C PHE A 385 -0.56 -2.23 -22.64
N ASN A 386 -0.37 -1.08 -23.28
CA ASN A 386 0.72 -0.20 -22.87
C ASN A 386 0.35 0.53 -21.56
N ASN A 387 1.34 1.18 -20.95
CA ASN A 387 1.17 1.78 -19.61
C ASN A 387 0.11 2.89 -19.52
N ASP A 388 -0.18 3.58 -20.60
CA ASP A 388 -1.19 4.65 -20.60
C ASP A 388 -2.57 4.19 -21.13
N GLY A 389 -2.69 2.92 -21.52
CA GLY A 389 -3.93 2.33 -21.99
C GLY A 389 -4.39 2.82 -23.37
N THR A 390 -3.52 3.50 -24.12
CA THR A 390 -3.85 4.00 -25.47
C THR A 390 -3.56 3.00 -26.57
N LYS A 391 -2.83 1.92 -26.26
CA LYS A 391 -2.55 0.78 -27.14
C LYS A 391 -2.96 -0.53 -26.48
N MET A 392 -3.51 -1.41 -27.28
CA MET A 392 -3.87 -2.79 -26.92
C MET A 392 -3.19 -3.73 -27.91
N PHE A 393 -2.68 -4.85 -27.39
CA PHE A 393 -1.98 -5.87 -28.18
C PHE A 393 -2.69 -7.21 -28.01
N ILE A 394 -2.93 -7.89 -29.14
CA ILE A 394 -3.52 -9.22 -29.17
C ILE A 394 -2.59 -10.14 -29.94
N THR A 395 -2.35 -11.32 -29.41
CA THR A 395 -1.68 -12.41 -30.12
C THR A 395 -2.45 -13.70 -29.99
N GLY A 396 -2.21 -14.65 -30.89
CA GLY A 396 -2.86 -15.96 -30.86
C GLY A 396 -2.32 -16.89 -31.93
N GLN A 397 -2.96 -18.05 -32.07
CA GLN A 397 -2.49 -19.18 -32.87
C GLN A 397 -2.99 -19.18 -34.33
N ALA A 398 -3.86 -18.24 -34.73
CA ALA A 398 -4.40 -18.24 -36.09
C ALA A 398 -3.54 -17.46 -37.08
N SER A 399 -2.91 -16.39 -36.59
CA SER A 399 -2.07 -15.52 -37.44
C SER A 399 -0.58 -15.61 -37.10
N ASP A 400 -0.24 -16.09 -35.89
CA ASP A 400 1.11 -16.09 -35.32
C ASP A 400 1.72 -14.66 -35.22
N ASP A 401 0.84 -13.65 -35.26
CA ASP A 401 1.22 -12.24 -35.22
C ASP A 401 0.86 -11.61 -33.88
N ILE A 402 1.53 -10.50 -33.56
CA ILE A 402 1.13 -9.56 -32.53
C ILE A 402 0.47 -8.38 -33.21
N HIS A 403 -0.82 -8.19 -32.99
CA HIS A 403 -1.63 -7.13 -33.59
C HIS A 403 -1.76 -5.95 -32.63
N GLU A 404 -1.43 -4.75 -33.12
CA GLU A 404 -1.60 -3.51 -32.37
C GLU A 404 -2.96 -2.85 -32.68
N TYR A 405 -3.61 -2.36 -31.65
CA TYR A 405 -4.82 -1.55 -31.70
C TYR A 405 -4.61 -0.24 -30.94
N SER A 406 -5.01 0.88 -31.56
CA SER A 406 -5.00 2.20 -30.93
C SER A 406 -6.35 2.47 -30.28
N LEU A 407 -6.37 2.98 -29.04
CA LEU A 407 -7.55 3.40 -28.33
C LEU A 407 -7.59 4.92 -28.23
N SER A 408 -8.67 5.54 -28.70
CA SER A 408 -8.82 7.01 -28.61
C SER A 408 -9.16 7.49 -27.20
N THR A 409 -9.65 6.60 -26.36
CA THR A 409 -9.82 6.80 -24.92
C THR A 409 -9.07 5.69 -24.18
N ALA A 410 -8.19 6.06 -23.28
CA ALA A 410 -7.37 5.10 -22.54
C ALA A 410 -8.24 4.05 -21.82
N TYR A 411 -7.87 2.77 -21.98
CA TYR A 411 -8.59 1.64 -21.36
C TYR A 411 -10.10 1.62 -21.64
N ASP A 412 -10.51 2.07 -22.82
CA ASP A 412 -11.89 1.96 -23.32
C ASP A 412 -11.85 1.18 -24.61
N VAL A 413 -12.12 -0.13 -24.54
CA VAL A 413 -11.98 -1.03 -25.70
C VAL A 413 -13.02 -0.75 -26.79
N SER A 414 -14.11 -0.04 -26.48
CA SER A 414 -15.08 0.39 -27.48
C SER A 414 -14.50 1.39 -28.47
N THR A 415 -13.45 2.09 -28.08
CA THR A 415 -12.76 3.10 -28.90
C THR A 415 -11.58 2.54 -29.70
N SER A 416 -11.36 1.22 -29.62
CA SER A 416 -10.25 0.55 -30.31
C SER A 416 -10.37 0.62 -31.83
N THR A 417 -9.24 0.80 -32.48
CA THR A 417 -9.09 0.74 -33.93
C THR A 417 -7.83 -0.06 -34.27
N TYR A 418 -7.94 -1.05 -35.16
CA TYR A 418 -6.77 -1.78 -35.64
C TYR A 418 -5.77 -0.82 -36.28
N ALA A 419 -4.53 -0.84 -35.78
CA ALA A 419 -3.49 0.10 -36.24
C ALA A 419 -3.04 -0.15 -37.69
N GLY A 420 -3.23 -1.37 -38.18
CA GLY A 420 -2.88 -1.78 -39.55
C GLY A 420 -1.82 -2.87 -39.57
N ALA A 421 -1.68 -3.54 -40.71
CA ALA A 421 -0.69 -4.61 -40.88
C ALA A 421 0.77 -4.11 -40.79
N SER A 422 1.01 -2.81 -41.02
CA SER A 422 2.33 -2.21 -40.82
C SER A 422 2.72 -2.05 -39.35
N GLU A 423 1.75 -2.06 -38.47
CA GLU A 423 1.92 -1.93 -37.03
C GLU A 423 1.71 -3.29 -36.32
N SER A 424 1.85 -4.40 -37.04
CA SER A 424 1.83 -5.77 -36.52
C SER A 424 3.21 -6.40 -36.66
N PHE A 425 3.52 -7.36 -35.79
CA PHE A 425 4.78 -8.10 -35.77
C PHE A 425 4.53 -9.60 -35.90
N SER A 426 5.18 -10.24 -36.90
CA SER A 426 5.11 -11.69 -37.05
C SER A 426 6.17 -12.38 -36.23
N VAL A 427 5.74 -13.31 -35.35
CA VAL A 427 6.62 -14.09 -34.48
C VAL A 427 7.21 -15.24 -35.26
N SER A 428 8.38 -15.02 -35.87
CA SER A 428 9.03 -16.04 -36.74
C SER A 428 9.68 -17.19 -35.95
N GLU A 429 9.92 -16.99 -34.67
CA GLU A 429 10.61 -17.93 -33.78
C GLU A 429 9.69 -19.03 -33.21
N ASP A 430 8.38 -18.79 -33.22
CA ASP A 430 7.37 -19.75 -32.73
C ASP A 430 6.04 -19.56 -33.47
N ALA A 431 5.42 -20.65 -33.92
CA ALA A 431 4.16 -20.61 -34.67
C ALA A 431 2.91 -20.72 -33.78
N ALA A 432 3.08 -20.66 -32.47
CA ALA A 432 1.97 -20.69 -31.51
C ALA A 432 2.23 -19.73 -30.34
N PRO A 433 2.24 -18.40 -30.56
CA PRO A 433 2.42 -17.45 -29.48
C PRO A 433 1.26 -17.48 -28.50
N MET A 434 1.56 -17.81 -27.23
CA MET A 434 0.58 -17.99 -26.15
C MET A 434 0.44 -16.77 -25.25
N SER A 435 1.48 -15.95 -25.13
CA SER A 435 1.43 -14.73 -24.31
C SER A 435 2.35 -13.66 -24.85
N VAL A 436 1.94 -12.41 -24.76
CA VAL A 436 2.76 -11.23 -25.03
C VAL A 436 2.74 -10.30 -23.84
N VAL A 437 3.90 -9.87 -23.38
CA VAL A 437 4.07 -8.89 -22.31
C VAL A 437 5.22 -7.94 -22.62
N PHE A 438 5.26 -6.81 -21.93
CA PHE A 438 6.24 -5.76 -22.17
C PHE A 438 6.95 -5.38 -20.85
N ASN A 439 8.15 -4.80 -20.97
CA ASN A 439 8.74 -4.11 -19.84
C ASN A 439 8.03 -2.75 -19.61
N ASN A 440 8.22 -2.16 -18.45
CA ASN A 440 7.49 -0.95 -18.00
C ASN A 440 7.65 0.28 -18.91
N ILE A 441 8.63 0.31 -19.79
CA ILE A 441 8.89 1.46 -20.67
C ILE A 441 8.64 1.12 -22.16
N GLY A 442 8.17 -0.09 -22.45
CA GLY A 442 7.83 -0.53 -23.80
C GLY A 442 9.02 -0.62 -24.77
N THR A 443 10.24 -0.79 -24.25
CA THR A 443 11.45 -0.98 -25.09
C THR A 443 11.83 -2.43 -25.28
N LYS A 444 11.15 -3.32 -24.56
CA LYS A 444 11.27 -4.76 -24.69
C LYS A 444 9.90 -5.41 -24.74
N MET A 445 9.76 -6.40 -25.58
CA MET A 445 8.61 -7.27 -25.68
C MET A 445 9.05 -8.71 -25.45
N TYR A 446 8.21 -9.46 -24.76
CA TYR A 446 8.43 -10.88 -24.50
C TYR A 446 7.25 -11.67 -25.02
N VAL A 447 7.55 -12.76 -25.72
CA VAL A 447 6.55 -13.66 -26.25
C VAL A 447 6.81 -15.06 -25.68
N LEU A 448 5.79 -15.65 -25.08
CA LEU A 448 5.82 -17.05 -24.69
C LEU A 448 5.27 -17.88 -25.85
N GLY A 449 6.10 -18.78 -26.39
CA GLY A 449 5.74 -19.68 -27.49
C GLY A 449 5.27 -21.03 -26.97
N GLY A 450 4.24 -21.57 -27.58
CA GLY A 450 3.67 -22.88 -27.24
C GLY A 450 4.25 -24.04 -28.01
N ASP A 451 4.85 -23.82 -29.20
CA ASP A 451 5.45 -24.90 -30.00
C ASP A 451 6.83 -25.31 -29.48
N ASN A 452 7.59 -24.38 -28.98
CA ASN A 452 8.95 -24.60 -28.49
C ASN A 452 9.07 -24.44 -26.95
N ASP A 453 7.99 -24.10 -26.25
CA ASP A 453 7.93 -23.90 -24.80
C ASP A 453 9.02 -22.92 -24.31
N LYS A 454 9.21 -21.80 -25.02
CA LYS A 454 10.26 -20.83 -24.75
C LYS A 454 9.68 -19.44 -24.54
N VAL A 455 10.43 -18.62 -23.80
CA VAL A 455 10.22 -17.16 -23.79
C VAL A 455 11.20 -16.50 -24.75
N TYR A 456 10.70 -15.70 -25.67
CA TYR A 456 11.48 -14.92 -26.64
C TYR A 456 11.49 -13.47 -26.24
N GLU A 457 12.66 -12.84 -26.29
CA GLU A 457 12.85 -11.41 -26.00
C GLU A 457 13.11 -10.66 -27.30
N TYR A 458 12.41 -9.56 -27.47
CA TYR A 458 12.56 -8.62 -28.58
C TYR A 458 12.88 -7.23 -28.03
N SER A 459 13.80 -6.51 -28.68
CA SER A 459 13.98 -5.07 -28.46
C SER A 459 13.01 -4.30 -29.36
N LEU A 460 12.42 -3.24 -28.80
CA LEU A 460 11.61 -2.27 -29.52
C LEU A 460 12.35 -0.93 -29.56
N ASP A 461 12.10 -0.13 -30.61
CA ASP A 461 12.66 1.20 -30.68
C ASP A 461 12.29 2.04 -29.46
N ASN A 462 13.26 2.77 -28.95
CA ASN A 462 13.05 3.68 -27.83
C ASN A 462 12.67 5.08 -28.36
N PRO A 463 11.38 5.45 -28.37
CA PRO A 463 10.96 6.75 -28.87
C PRO A 463 11.44 7.91 -27.98
N ALA A 464 11.91 7.64 -26.76
CA ALA A 464 12.57 8.65 -25.94
C ALA A 464 13.93 9.09 -26.51
N SER A 465 14.46 8.37 -27.54
CA SER A 465 15.74 8.67 -28.22
C SER A 465 15.59 8.67 -29.74
N PRO A 466 14.66 9.44 -30.33
CA PRO A 466 14.44 9.44 -31.76
C PRO A 466 15.64 10.00 -32.52
N THR A 467 15.93 9.42 -33.71
CA THR A 467 16.88 9.97 -34.65
C THR A 467 16.10 10.62 -35.81
N VAL A 468 16.24 11.93 -35.97
CA VAL A 468 15.52 12.68 -37.00
C VAL A 468 16.47 13.58 -37.78
N CYS A 469 16.10 13.91 -39.02
CA CYS A 469 16.83 14.91 -39.80
C CYS A 469 16.52 16.33 -39.30
N VAL A 470 17.47 17.24 -39.47
CA VAL A 470 17.27 18.67 -39.21
C VAL A 470 16.08 19.18 -40.02
N ASN A 471 15.22 19.99 -39.40
CA ASN A 471 13.96 20.49 -39.93
C ASN A 471 12.86 19.42 -40.15
N SER A 472 13.02 18.22 -39.57
CA SER A 472 11.95 17.22 -39.48
C SER A 472 11.38 17.23 -38.06
N ALA A 473 10.05 17.27 -37.92
CA ALA A 473 9.42 17.23 -36.60
C ALA A 473 9.71 15.88 -35.94
N ILE A 474 10.05 15.92 -34.65
CA ILE A 474 10.11 14.68 -33.83
C ILE A 474 8.69 14.19 -33.58
N THR A 475 8.51 12.87 -33.53
CA THR A 475 7.32 12.31 -32.87
C THR A 475 7.35 12.74 -31.42
N ASN A 476 6.22 13.13 -30.86
CA ASN A 476 6.15 13.55 -29.47
C ASN A 476 6.69 12.45 -28.55
N ILE A 477 7.67 12.80 -27.74
CA ILE A 477 8.16 11.93 -26.68
C ILE A 477 7.35 12.26 -25.43
N THR A 478 6.63 11.31 -24.89
CA THR A 478 5.80 11.52 -23.72
C THR A 478 6.26 10.65 -22.56
N PHE A 479 6.14 11.20 -21.34
CA PHE A 479 6.41 10.49 -20.09
C PHE A 479 5.23 10.68 -19.16
N ASN A 480 4.64 9.60 -18.68
CA ASN A 480 3.72 9.64 -17.55
C ASN A 480 4.51 10.01 -16.30
N THR A 481 3.99 10.94 -15.52
CA THR A 481 4.63 11.40 -14.29
C THR A 481 3.73 11.13 -13.10
N THR A 482 4.32 10.64 -12.00
CA THR A 482 3.64 10.44 -10.72
C THR A 482 4.28 11.35 -9.68
N GLY A 483 3.47 11.99 -8.85
CA GLY A 483 3.95 12.88 -7.79
C GLY A 483 4.44 14.25 -8.26
N ALA A 484 4.64 14.46 -9.57
CA ALA A 484 5.07 15.75 -10.11
C ALA A 484 3.92 16.76 -10.13
N THR A 485 4.22 18.03 -9.80
CA THR A 485 3.30 19.15 -9.90
C THR A 485 3.67 20.11 -11.03
N GLY A 486 4.68 19.77 -11.83
CA GLY A 486 5.20 20.55 -12.94
C GLY A 486 6.58 20.04 -13.37
N ILE A 487 7.23 20.76 -14.27
CA ILE A 487 8.59 20.50 -14.74
C ILE A 487 9.51 21.68 -14.43
N GLY A 488 10.79 21.39 -14.21
CA GLY A 488 11.87 22.38 -14.18
C GLY A 488 12.29 22.81 -15.57
N THR A 489 13.35 23.62 -15.66
CA THR A 489 13.93 24.02 -16.95
C THR A 489 14.56 22.81 -17.63
N ALA A 490 14.09 22.46 -18.83
CA ALA A 490 14.70 21.42 -19.65
C ALA A 490 16.10 21.88 -20.13
N THR A 491 17.05 20.94 -20.13
CA THR A 491 18.45 21.19 -20.56
C THR A 491 18.80 20.28 -21.72
N ASN A 492 19.73 20.76 -22.59
CA ASN A 492 20.27 19.99 -23.73
C ASN A 492 19.24 19.56 -24.78
N LEU A 493 18.06 20.17 -24.84
CA LEU A 493 17.17 19.97 -25.95
C LEU A 493 17.72 20.66 -27.20
N PRO A 494 17.58 20.06 -28.41
CA PRO A 494 17.92 20.75 -29.68
C PRO A 494 17.13 22.04 -29.85
N THR A 495 17.70 23.00 -30.56
CA THR A 495 16.99 24.24 -30.92
C THR A 495 15.70 23.90 -31.69
N GLY A 496 14.56 24.47 -31.28
CA GLY A 496 13.26 24.16 -31.88
C GLY A 496 12.50 23.02 -31.21
N VAL A 497 13.12 22.33 -30.24
CA VAL A 497 12.47 21.30 -29.40
C VAL A 497 12.17 21.88 -28.02
N THR A 498 10.98 21.61 -27.50
CA THR A 498 10.50 22.11 -26.20
C THR A 498 9.93 20.99 -25.35
N ALA A 499 9.92 21.19 -24.04
CA ALA A 499 9.25 20.32 -23.08
C ALA A 499 8.07 21.05 -22.44
N ALA A 500 6.94 20.39 -22.33
CA ALA A 500 5.73 20.88 -21.66
C ALA A 500 5.18 19.80 -20.74
N TRP A 501 4.53 20.22 -19.64
CA TRP A 501 3.88 19.27 -18.70
C TRP A 501 2.43 19.68 -18.47
N SER A 502 1.53 18.70 -18.54
CA SER A 502 0.10 18.89 -18.27
C SER A 502 -0.52 17.54 -17.89
N SER A 503 -1.43 17.54 -16.92
CA SER A 503 -2.21 16.36 -16.54
C SER A 503 -1.35 15.10 -16.27
N ASN A 504 -0.26 15.26 -15.53
CA ASN A 504 0.71 14.22 -15.21
C ASN A 504 1.48 13.65 -16.43
N VAL A 505 1.47 14.33 -17.55
CA VAL A 505 2.24 13.96 -18.74
C VAL A 505 3.27 15.04 -19.06
N LEU A 506 4.54 14.66 -19.13
CA LEU A 506 5.62 15.45 -19.72
C LEU A 506 5.68 15.14 -21.21
N THR A 507 5.60 16.15 -22.05
CA THR A 507 5.72 16.02 -23.52
C THR A 507 6.93 16.78 -24.03
N ILE A 508 7.80 16.13 -24.79
CA ILE A 508 8.89 16.76 -25.55
C ILE A 508 8.50 16.74 -27.01
N SER A 509 8.48 17.89 -27.66
CA SER A 509 8.01 18.04 -29.05
C SER A 509 8.70 19.18 -29.74
N GLY A 510 8.65 19.19 -31.08
CA GLY A 510 9.18 20.26 -31.87
C GLY A 510 9.94 19.79 -33.15
N THR A 511 10.63 20.72 -33.78
CA THR A 511 11.41 20.49 -34.99
C THR A 511 12.82 21.01 -34.79
N PRO A 512 13.83 20.12 -34.65
CA PRO A 512 15.20 20.52 -34.42
C PRO A 512 15.86 21.20 -35.61
#